data_cc17fa601a34d96252400671aca933b4
#
_entry.id   cc17fa601a34d96252400671aca933b4
#
_cell.length_a   1.000
_cell.length_b   1.000
_cell.length_c   1.000
_cell.angle_alpha   90.00
_cell.angle_beta   90.00
_cell.angle_gamma   90.00
#
_symmetry.space_group_name_H-M   'P 1'
#
loop_
_entity.id
_entity.type
_entity.pdbx_description
1 polymer ?
#
loop_
_entity_poly.entity_id
_entity_poly.type
_entity_poly.pdbx_seq_one_letter_code
_entity_poly.pdbx_strand_id
1 'polypeptide(L)'
;MPYRVILTADAAQDFRALDHSVKEQVARQLRKLETSPQLGEHLGRKGELDLTGYHKLYAAKRAIRIVYRILEVEVVVEVIAIGKREDLAVYREAARRIMRPE
;
A
#
# COMPACT_ATOMS: atom_id res chain seq x y z
N MET A 1 -1.03 20.77 -4.97
CA MET A 1 -1.64 19.88 -5.98
C MET A 1 -1.80 18.49 -5.40
N PRO A 2 -2.96 17.86 -5.55
CA PRO A 2 -3.13 16.51 -5.02
C PRO A 2 -2.32 15.51 -5.83
N TYR A 3 -1.88 14.47 -5.14
CA TYR A 3 -1.25 13.33 -5.79
C TYR A 3 -2.32 12.44 -6.40
N ARG A 4 -1.99 11.78 -7.49
CA ARG A 4 -2.86 10.72 -8.01
C ARG A 4 -2.51 9.42 -7.30
N VAL A 5 -3.52 8.70 -6.85
CA VAL A 5 -3.33 7.40 -6.22
C VAL A 5 -3.64 6.33 -7.26
N ILE A 6 -2.63 5.53 -7.58
CA ILE A 6 -2.72 4.49 -8.60
C ILE A 6 -2.46 3.14 -7.94
N LEU A 7 -3.28 2.17 -8.24
CA LEU A 7 -3.06 0.80 -7.80
C LEU A 7 -2.43 0.01 -8.94
N THR A 8 -1.38 -0.76 -8.64
CA THR A 8 -0.88 -1.72 -9.61
C THR A 8 -1.97 -2.74 -9.91
N ALA A 9 -1.82 -3.52 -10.96
CA ALA A 9 -2.79 -4.57 -11.29
C ALA A 9 -2.96 -5.54 -10.11
N ASP A 10 -1.87 -5.90 -9.46
CA ASP A 10 -1.92 -6.80 -8.30
C ASP A 10 -2.65 -6.16 -7.13
N ALA A 11 -2.35 -4.90 -6.83
CA ALA A 11 -3.02 -4.18 -5.74
C ALA A 11 -4.51 -3.98 -6.03
N ALA A 12 -4.86 -3.71 -7.28
CA ALA A 12 -6.26 -3.59 -7.68
C ALA A 12 -7.00 -4.91 -7.43
N GLN A 13 -6.35 -6.03 -7.69
CA GLN A 13 -6.94 -7.33 -7.43
C GLN A 13 -7.08 -7.59 -5.94
N ASP A 14 -6.08 -7.21 -5.14
CA ASP A 14 -6.18 -7.28 -3.68
C ASP A 14 -7.40 -6.50 -3.20
N PHE A 15 -7.59 -5.30 -3.74
CA PHE A 15 -8.72 -4.45 -3.36
C PHE A 15 -10.05 -5.11 -3.68
N ARG A 16 -10.18 -5.66 -4.88
CA ARG A 16 -11.43 -6.30 -5.31
C ARG A 16 -11.80 -7.50 -4.45
N ALA A 17 -10.81 -8.16 -3.86
CA ALA A 17 -11.04 -9.34 -3.03
C ALA A 17 -11.52 -9.02 -1.61
N LEU A 18 -11.49 -7.73 -1.22
CA LEU A 18 -11.91 -7.33 0.12
C LEU A 18 -13.43 -7.34 0.25
N ASP A 19 -13.92 -7.55 1.48
CA ASP A 19 -15.33 -7.39 1.78
C ASP A 19 -15.75 -5.94 1.53
N HIS A 20 -17.03 -5.73 1.20
CA HIS A 20 -17.53 -4.42 0.82
C HIS A 20 -17.25 -3.34 1.88
N SER A 21 -17.53 -3.62 3.15
CA SER A 21 -17.29 -2.63 4.21
C SER A 21 -15.81 -2.30 4.38
N VAL A 22 -14.94 -3.30 4.18
CA VAL A 22 -13.50 -3.11 4.26
C VAL A 22 -13.02 -2.28 3.06
N LYS A 23 -13.57 -2.55 1.87
CA LYS A 23 -13.25 -1.74 0.68
C LYS A 23 -13.52 -0.26 0.91
N GLU A 24 -14.64 0.07 1.54
CA GLU A 24 -14.98 1.46 1.80
C GLU A 24 -13.96 2.12 2.72
N GLN A 25 -13.52 1.40 3.74
CA GLN A 25 -12.52 1.93 4.67
C GLN A 25 -11.16 2.09 4.01
N VAL A 26 -10.76 1.13 3.18
CA VAL A 26 -9.52 1.23 2.41
C VAL A 26 -9.61 2.40 1.44
N ALA A 27 -10.72 2.53 0.72
CA ALA A 27 -10.90 3.62 -0.23
C ALA A 27 -10.78 4.99 0.46
N ARG A 28 -11.30 5.13 1.68
CA ARG A 28 -11.16 6.37 2.45
C ARG A 28 -9.69 6.69 2.74
N GLN A 29 -8.93 5.68 3.13
CA GLN A 29 -7.51 5.87 3.41
C GLN A 29 -6.74 6.24 2.14
N LEU A 30 -7.08 5.60 1.01
CA LEU A 30 -6.44 5.92 -0.27
C LEU A 30 -6.73 7.38 -0.66
N ARG A 31 -7.94 7.87 -0.44
CA ARG A 31 -8.26 9.26 -0.73
C ARG A 31 -7.45 10.23 0.11
N LYS A 32 -7.17 9.88 1.37
CA LYS A 32 -6.34 10.73 2.22
C LYS A 32 -4.93 10.88 1.67
N LEU A 33 -4.43 9.85 1.00
CA LEU A 33 -3.09 9.91 0.42
C LEU A 33 -2.99 10.92 -0.73
N GLU A 34 -4.11 11.31 -1.32
CA GLU A 34 -4.12 12.32 -2.39
C GLU A 34 -3.60 13.68 -1.90
N THR A 35 -3.92 14.03 -0.66
CA THR A 35 -3.47 15.29 -0.07
C THR A 35 -2.38 15.10 0.97
N SER A 36 -2.20 13.90 1.48
CA SER A 36 -1.25 13.62 2.55
C SER A 36 -0.50 12.31 2.25
N PRO A 37 0.35 12.32 1.20
CA PRO A 37 1.04 11.07 0.83
C PRO A 37 1.97 10.55 1.93
N GLN A 38 2.42 11.43 2.84
CA GLN A 38 3.30 11.04 3.95
C GLN A 38 2.55 10.49 5.15
N LEU A 39 1.25 10.26 5.03
CA LEU A 39 0.41 9.83 6.14
C LEU A 39 0.85 8.49 6.73
N GLY A 40 1.30 7.56 5.89
CA GLY A 40 1.76 6.27 6.34
C GLY A 40 3.14 6.31 6.96
N GLU A 41 3.53 5.20 7.56
CA GLU A 41 4.83 5.08 8.20
C GLU A 41 5.84 4.48 7.22
N HIS A 42 7.08 4.95 7.28
CA HIS A 42 8.14 4.36 6.49
C HIS A 42 8.35 2.90 6.87
N LEU A 43 8.51 2.07 5.86
CA LEU A 43 9.01 0.74 6.04
C LEU A 43 10.52 0.79 5.88
N GLY A 44 11.18 -0.18 6.38
CA GLY A 44 12.61 -0.35 6.17
C GLY A 44 12.81 -1.82 5.92
N ARG A 45 13.79 -2.39 6.59
CA ARG A 45 13.97 -3.82 6.53
C ARG A 45 13.04 -4.49 7.53
N LYS A 46 12.39 -5.54 7.06
CA LYS A 46 11.55 -6.40 7.90
C LYS A 46 12.15 -7.79 7.83
N GLY A 47 13.06 -8.10 8.77
CA GLY A 47 13.84 -9.30 8.67
C GLY A 47 14.73 -9.24 7.45
N GLU A 48 14.58 -10.17 6.53
CA GLU A 48 15.34 -10.20 5.29
C GLU A 48 14.69 -9.40 4.15
N LEU A 49 13.48 -8.85 4.40
CA LEU A 49 12.76 -8.10 3.39
C LEU A 49 13.22 -6.65 3.41
N ASP A 50 13.62 -6.15 2.25
CA ASP A 50 14.03 -4.75 2.11
C ASP A 50 12.90 -3.98 1.44
N LEU A 51 12.21 -3.17 2.23
CA LEU A 51 11.10 -2.34 1.78
C LEU A 51 11.43 -0.86 1.94
N THR A 52 12.72 -0.54 1.90
CA THR A 52 13.20 0.84 1.99
C THR A 52 12.59 1.65 0.86
N GLY A 53 12.07 2.83 1.19
CA GLY A 53 11.42 3.70 0.21
C GLY A 53 9.93 3.47 0.07
N TYR A 54 9.40 2.48 0.78
CA TYR A 54 7.97 2.19 0.78
C TYR A 54 7.37 2.57 2.12
N HIS A 55 6.05 2.67 2.15
CA HIS A 55 5.28 3.08 3.33
C HIS A 55 4.17 2.09 3.60
N LYS A 56 3.73 2.03 4.84
CA LYS A 56 2.52 1.28 5.19
C LYS A 56 1.48 2.24 5.77
N LEU A 57 0.23 1.96 5.48
CA LEU A 57 -0.90 2.69 6.05
C LEU A 57 -1.92 1.66 6.50
N TYR A 58 -2.41 1.82 7.72
CA TYR A 58 -3.44 0.91 8.23
C TYR A 58 -4.83 1.35 7.79
N ALA A 59 -5.72 0.38 7.64
CA ALA A 59 -7.13 0.62 7.41
C ALA A 59 -7.93 -0.42 8.21
N ALA A 60 -9.25 -0.20 8.32
CA ALA A 60 -10.15 -1.15 8.99
C ALA A 60 -9.67 -1.50 10.39
N LYS A 61 -9.45 -0.48 11.21
CA LYS A 61 -8.98 -0.64 12.61
C LYS A 61 -7.70 -1.46 12.67
N ARG A 62 -6.79 -1.19 11.75
CA ARG A 62 -5.47 -1.82 11.66
C ARG A 62 -5.51 -3.28 11.19
N ALA A 63 -6.69 -3.77 10.79
CA ALA A 63 -6.79 -5.12 10.28
C ALA A 63 -6.17 -5.28 8.89
N ILE A 64 -6.09 -4.18 8.14
CA ILE A 64 -5.57 -4.16 6.77
C ILE A 64 -4.36 -3.24 6.71
N ARG A 65 -3.37 -3.64 5.94
CA ARG A 65 -2.19 -2.82 5.63
C ARG A 65 -2.16 -2.53 4.15
N ILE A 66 -1.87 -1.26 3.84
CA ILE A 66 -1.68 -0.77 2.48
C ILE A 66 -0.20 -0.46 2.33
N VAL A 67 0.46 -1.06 1.35
CA VAL A 67 1.88 -0.80 1.09
C VAL A 67 1.97 0.04 -0.18
N TYR A 68 2.65 1.17 -0.11
CA TYR A 68 2.72 2.11 -1.22
C TYR A 68 4.06 2.82 -1.25
N ARG A 69 4.34 3.47 -2.38
CA ARG A 69 5.49 4.37 -2.50
C ARG A 69 5.03 5.68 -3.11
N ILE A 70 5.84 6.71 -2.90
CA ILE A 70 5.57 8.05 -3.42
C ILE A 70 6.53 8.32 -4.57
N LEU A 71 5.97 8.59 -5.73
CA LEU A 71 6.72 8.97 -6.92
C LEU A 71 6.63 10.48 -7.05
N GLU A 72 7.61 11.17 -6.47
CA GLU A 72 7.54 12.62 -6.29
C GLU A 72 7.51 13.39 -7.60
N VAL A 73 8.33 12.98 -8.56
CA VAL A 73 8.40 13.67 -9.85
C VAL A 73 7.08 13.54 -10.60
N GLU A 74 6.48 12.35 -10.55
CA GLU A 74 5.21 12.08 -11.22
C GLU A 74 4.01 12.59 -10.44
N VAL A 75 4.20 12.97 -9.19
CA VAL A 75 3.13 13.37 -8.27
C VAL A 75 2.11 12.25 -8.14
N VAL A 76 2.60 11.04 -7.88
CA VAL A 76 1.81 9.81 -7.83
C VAL A 76 2.11 9.04 -6.55
N VAL A 77 1.07 8.48 -5.97
CA VAL A 77 1.18 7.45 -4.94
C VAL A 77 0.86 6.12 -5.60
N GLU A 78 1.82 5.20 -5.61
CA GLU A 78 1.62 3.90 -6.22
C GLU A 78 1.43 2.85 -5.15
N VAL A 79 0.24 2.26 -5.11
CA VAL A 79 -0.10 1.21 -4.15
C VAL A 79 0.27 -0.14 -4.77
N ILE A 80 1.09 -0.91 -4.06
CA ILE A 80 1.60 -2.18 -4.59
C ILE A 80 1.01 -3.41 -3.91
N ALA A 81 0.46 -3.28 -2.71
CA ALA A 81 -0.15 -4.41 -2.02
C ALA A 81 -1.14 -3.92 -0.98
N ILE A 82 -2.21 -4.67 -0.83
CA ILE A 82 -3.23 -4.45 0.21
C ILE A 82 -3.53 -5.82 0.80
N GLY A 83 -3.34 -5.99 2.09
CA GLY A 83 -3.53 -7.30 2.69
C GLY A 83 -3.77 -7.23 4.18
N LYS A 84 -4.16 -8.38 4.73
CA LYS A 84 -4.45 -8.51 6.14
C LYS A 84 -3.17 -8.39 6.97
N ARG A 85 -3.35 -7.86 8.17
CA ARG A 85 -2.27 -7.78 9.14
C ARG A 85 -2.08 -9.13 9.80
N GLU A 86 -1.36 -10.03 9.14
CA GLU A 86 -1.04 -11.36 9.67
C GLU A 86 0.43 -11.61 9.42
N ASP A 87 1.20 -11.71 10.48
CA ASP A 87 2.65 -11.88 10.39
C ASP A 87 3.24 -10.84 9.45
N LEU A 88 4.03 -11.27 8.50
CA LEU A 88 4.65 -10.42 7.49
C LEU A 88 4.11 -10.70 6.10
N ALA A 89 2.91 -11.31 6.01
CA ALA A 89 2.39 -11.81 4.73
C ALA A 89 2.29 -10.72 3.67
N VAL A 90 1.70 -9.56 4.01
CA VAL A 90 1.56 -8.47 3.04
C VAL A 90 2.93 -7.90 2.67
N TYR A 91 3.87 -7.88 3.61
CA TYR A 91 5.21 -7.37 3.33
C TYR A 91 5.99 -8.34 2.44
N ARG A 92 5.87 -9.65 2.65
CA ARG A 92 6.49 -10.65 1.79
C ARG A 92 5.95 -10.55 0.37
N GLU A 93 4.64 -10.38 0.25
CA GLU A 93 4.01 -10.24 -1.05
C GLU A 93 4.45 -8.95 -1.74
N ALA A 94 4.51 -7.84 -0.99
CA ALA A 94 5.00 -6.57 -1.53
C ALA A 94 6.44 -6.71 -2.03
N ALA A 95 7.31 -7.31 -1.22
CA ALA A 95 8.70 -7.49 -1.59
C ALA A 95 8.82 -8.35 -2.85
N ARG A 96 8.03 -9.42 -2.95
CA ARG A 96 8.02 -10.30 -4.12
C ARG A 96 7.62 -9.53 -5.38
N ARG A 97 6.61 -8.67 -5.28
CA ARG A 97 6.14 -7.87 -6.40
C ARG A 97 7.17 -6.85 -6.84
N ILE A 98 7.86 -6.22 -5.88
CA ILE A 98 8.92 -5.25 -6.17
C ILE A 98 10.09 -5.92 -6.90
N MET A 99 10.46 -7.11 -6.47
CA MET A 99 11.62 -7.83 -7.02
C MET A 99 11.32 -8.55 -8.32
N ARG A 100 10.05 -8.66 -8.71
CA ARG A 100 9.65 -9.38 -9.91
C ARG A 100 10.20 -8.69 -11.14
N PRO A 101 10.87 -9.42 -12.05
CA PRO A 101 11.35 -8.81 -13.30
C PRO A 101 10.17 -8.42 -14.18
N GLU A 102 10.36 -7.36 -14.92
CA GLU A 102 9.35 -6.88 -15.87
C GLU A 102 9.42 -7.64 -17.17
#